data_fad56c61f122cd750cdd20e6d5a107e5
#
_entry.id   fad56c61f122cd750cdd20e6d5a107e5
#
_cell.length_a   1.000
_cell.length_b   1.000
_cell.length_c   1.000
_cell.angle_alpha   90.00
_cell.angle_beta   90.00
_cell.angle_gamma   90.00
#
_symmetry.space_group_name_H-M   'P 1'
#
loop_
_entity.id
_entity.type
_entity.pdbx_description
1 polymer ?
#
loop_
_entity_poly.entity_id
_entity_poly.type
_entity_poly.pdbx_seq_one_letter_code
_entity_poly.pdbx_strand_id
1 'polypeptide(L)'
;MNRYQTEDRTSYSLGMSLTIEALKHRSEYVEKVILSDKAVKNEQFSYLLSLCEKNGIEPVYDNKLIEKLSVKENCYCIGVFRKFHRDLQGDEHIVLYGFNDFGELGTVLRSAVSFDFKDIVLIDCDIDYFDPRCIRSSMGSIFHTNIVSYNSFVEYSIRYPKQNIYSFVSESEKELSDIKLKSPYSLLISQDYYALDDMFEDQYMIRHENGMDISLSVRSSIILSVAYHLKRSL
;
A
#
# COMPACT_ATOMS: atom_id res chain seq x y z
N MET A 1 24.12 8.99 6.18
CA MET A 1 22.90 8.17 6.01
C MET A 1 23.18 6.75 6.43
N ASN A 2 22.25 6.08 7.08
CA ASN A 2 22.35 4.70 7.56
C ASN A 2 21.27 3.84 6.90
N ARG A 3 21.33 2.51 7.08
CA ARG A 3 20.22 1.62 6.72
C ARG A 3 18.97 2.03 7.47
N TYR A 4 17.82 1.83 6.84
CA TYR A 4 16.52 2.21 7.38
C TYR A 4 16.27 1.66 8.80
N GLN A 5 15.71 2.52 9.63
CA GLN A 5 15.16 2.20 10.95
C GLN A 5 13.74 2.79 11.02
N THR A 6 12.84 2.14 11.74
CA THR A 6 11.43 2.56 11.85
C THR A 6 11.28 3.98 12.43
N GLU A 7 12.19 4.40 13.30
CA GLU A 7 12.20 5.71 13.94
C GLU A 7 12.75 6.83 13.03
N ASP A 8 13.36 6.46 11.89
CA ASP A 8 13.89 7.45 10.95
C ASP A 8 12.75 8.30 10.36
N ARG A 9 13.00 9.59 10.20
CA ARG A 9 12.06 10.51 9.51
C ARG A 9 12.05 10.32 8.00
N THR A 10 13.02 9.61 7.47
CA THR A 10 13.19 9.36 6.03
C THR A 10 13.15 7.88 5.72
N SER A 11 12.75 7.55 4.51
CA SER A 11 12.82 6.20 3.97
C SER A 11 13.41 6.20 2.57
N TYR A 12 13.50 5.01 1.97
CA TYR A 12 14.22 4.78 0.73
C TYR A 12 13.37 4.03 -0.31
N SER A 13 13.27 4.58 -1.50
CA SER A 13 12.81 3.85 -2.69
C SER A 13 14.01 3.21 -3.37
N LEU A 14 14.19 1.89 -3.16
CA LEU A 14 15.35 1.14 -3.64
C LEU A 14 15.15 0.65 -5.07
N GLY A 15 15.58 1.41 -6.04
CA GLY A 15 15.51 1.12 -7.46
C GLY A 15 14.88 2.24 -8.29
N MET A 16 15.21 2.26 -9.58
CA MET A 16 14.83 3.34 -10.49
C MET A 16 13.31 3.49 -10.62
N SER A 17 12.58 2.40 -10.83
CA SER A 17 11.13 2.42 -10.98
C SER A 17 10.43 2.98 -9.73
N LEU A 18 10.85 2.57 -8.54
CA LEU A 18 10.27 3.06 -7.28
C LEU A 18 10.58 4.54 -7.04
N THR A 19 11.77 4.98 -7.42
CA THR A 19 12.17 6.39 -7.33
C THR A 19 11.37 7.26 -8.31
N ILE A 20 11.09 6.75 -9.50
CA ILE A 20 10.21 7.39 -10.48
C ILE A 20 8.79 7.54 -9.90
N GLU A 21 8.23 6.50 -9.28
CA GLU A 21 6.90 6.59 -8.65
C GLU A 21 6.86 7.63 -7.53
N ALA A 22 7.90 7.68 -6.68
CA ALA A 22 8.03 8.72 -5.65
C ALA A 22 8.06 10.13 -6.27
N LEU A 23 8.88 10.36 -7.29
CA LEU A 23 9.02 11.65 -7.98
C LEU A 23 7.75 12.09 -8.72
N LYS A 24 6.96 11.14 -9.23
CA LYS A 24 5.69 11.44 -9.92
C LYS A 24 4.57 11.84 -8.97
N HIS A 25 4.46 11.16 -7.83
CA HIS A 25 3.27 11.21 -6.99
C HIS A 25 3.49 11.88 -5.63
N ARG A 26 4.76 12.02 -5.20
CA ARG A 26 5.14 12.57 -3.90
C ARG A 26 6.47 13.33 -3.97
N SER A 27 6.70 14.06 -5.05
CA SER A 27 7.97 14.78 -5.26
C SER A 27 8.29 15.76 -4.14
N GLU A 28 7.27 16.34 -3.52
CA GLU A 28 7.40 17.27 -2.40
C GLU A 28 8.02 16.66 -1.14
N TYR A 29 8.05 15.32 -1.06
CA TYR A 29 8.69 14.60 0.02
C TYR A 29 10.05 14.02 -0.37
N VAL A 30 10.41 13.99 -1.66
CA VAL A 30 11.71 13.48 -2.13
C VAL A 30 12.78 14.51 -1.85
N GLU A 31 13.77 14.13 -1.03
CA GLU A 31 14.86 15.03 -0.62
C GLU A 31 16.13 14.84 -1.46
N LYS A 32 16.34 13.61 -1.97
CA LYS A 32 17.56 13.28 -2.71
C LYS A 32 17.33 12.09 -3.62
N VAL A 33 18.01 12.13 -4.78
CA VAL A 33 18.15 10.96 -5.67
C VAL A 33 19.64 10.60 -5.74
N ILE A 34 19.97 9.35 -5.44
CA ILE A 34 21.33 8.84 -5.46
C ILE A 34 21.44 7.87 -6.63
N LEU A 35 22.44 8.06 -7.46
CA LEU A 35 22.71 7.27 -8.65
C LEU A 35 24.05 6.54 -8.55
N SER A 36 24.12 5.38 -9.14
CA SER A 36 25.37 4.69 -9.39
C SER A 36 25.92 5.06 -10.77
N ASP A 37 27.25 5.18 -10.87
CA ASP A 37 27.93 5.31 -12.16
C ASP A 37 27.68 4.12 -13.09
N LYS A 38 27.31 2.95 -12.51
CA LYS A 38 26.96 1.72 -13.22
C LYS A 38 25.52 1.69 -13.74
N ALA A 39 24.72 2.75 -13.47
CA ALA A 39 23.34 2.81 -13.94
C ALA A 39 23.27 2.79 -15.47
N VAL A 40 22.42 1.89 -16.00
CA VAL A 40 22.22 1.80 -17.47
C VAL A 40 21.49 3.05 -17.97
N LYS A 41 22.13 3.77 -18.90
CA LYS A 41 21.58 4.99 -19.50
C LYS A 41 20.61 4.65 -20.61
N ASN A 42 19.40 4.25 -20.25
CA ASN A 42 18.28 3.93 -21.12
C ASN A 42 17.17 5.00 -21.02
N GLU A 43 16.05 4.77 -21.68
CA GLU A 43 14.90 5.69 -21.64
C GLU A 43 14.38 5.93 -20.23
N GLN A 44 14.31 4.89 -19.38
CA GLN A 44 13.89 5.02 -17.99
C GLN A 44 14.84 5.91 -17.17
N PHE A 45 16.15 5.82 -17.41
CA PHE A 45 17.13 6.68 -16.79
C PHE A 45 16.96 8.15 -17.24
N SER A 46 16.76 8.38 -18.54
CA SER A 46 16.51 9.72 -19.07
C SER A 46 15.23 10.32 -18.51
N TYR A 47 14.19 9.51 -18.39
CA TYR A 47 12.92 9.90 -17.75
C TYR A 47 13.08 10.24 -16.26
N LEU A 48 13.85 9.45 -15.50
CA LEU A 48 14.18 9.77 -14.12
C LEU A 48 14.85 11.14 -14.00
N LEU A 49 15.86 11.41 -14.86
CA LEU A 49 16.56 12.72 -14.85
C LEU A 49 15.62 13.88 -15.16
N SER A 50 14.71 13.72 -16.13
CA SER A 50 13.73 14.76 -16.44
C SER A 50 12.78 15.05 -15.28
N LEU A 51 12.39 14.01 -14.50
CA LEU A 51 11.61 14.19 -13.28
C LEU A 51 12.41 14.89 -12.18
N CYS A 52 13.69 14.57 -12.04
CA CYS A 52 14.58 15.26 -11.09
C CYS A 52 14.68 16.74 -11.44
N GLU A 53 14.95 17.07 -12.71
CA GLU A 53 15.01 18.45 -13.19
C GLU A 53 13.69 19.21 -12.96
N LYS A 54 12.56 18.61 -13.34
CA LYS A 54 11.22 19.17 -13.14
C LYS A 54 10.94 19.52 -11.67
N ASN A 55 11.43 18.71 -10.73
CA ASN A 55 11.20 18.88 -9.30
C ASN A 55 12.36 19.61 -8.58
N GLY A 56 13.35 20.12 -9.29
CA GLY A 56 14.47 20.86 -8.72
C GLY A 56 15.40 20.00 -7.85
N ILE A 57 15.47 18.69 -8.13
CA ILE A 57 16.30 17.74 -7.38
C ILE A 57 17.54 17.44 -8.21
N GLU A 58 18.71 17.80 -7.71
CA GLU A 58 19.99 17.44 -8.34
C GLU A 58 20.42 16.04 -7.91
N PRO A 59 20.52 15.06 -8.83
CA PRO A 59 20.97 13.71 -8.51
C PRO A 59 22.44 13.69 -8.09
N VAL A 60 22.75 12.88 -7.06
CA VAL A 60 24.11 12.70 -6.54
C VAL A 60 24.63 11.32 -6.95
N TYR A 61 25.83 11.26 -7.54
CA TYR A 61 26.49 10.01 -7.86
C TYR A 61 27.34 9.54 -6.69
N ASP A 62 26.92 8.43 -6.05
CA ASP A 62 27.63 7.87 -4.88
C ASP A 62 27.45 6.33 -4.79
N ASN A 63 28.38 5.59 -5.39
CA ASN A 63 28.37 4.12 -5.36
C ASN A 63 28.49 3.56 -3.95
N LYS A 64 29.30 4.18 -3.08
CA LYS A 64 29.51 3.69 -1.71
C LYS A 64 28.23 3.83 -0.87
N LEU A 65 27.51 4.93 -1.06
CA LEU A 65 26.24 5.16 -0.37
C LEU A 65 25.17 4.17 -0.83
N ILE A 66 25.09 3.88 -2.13
CA ILE A 66 24.19 2.85 -2.68
C ILE A 66 24.49 1.48 -2.07
N GLU A 67 25.74 1.06 -2.06
CA GLU A 67 26.17 -0.22 -1.46
C GLU A 67 25.86 -0.29 0.04
N LYS A 68 25.98 0.83 0.75
CA LYS A 68 25.67 0.90 2.18
C LYS A 68 24.17 0.79 2.47
N LEU A 69 23.31 1.46 1.66
CA LEU A 69 21.87 1.57 1.89
C LEU A 69 21.09 0.39 1.29
N SER A 70 21.54 -0.13 0.14
CA SER A 70 20.89 -1.25 -0.52
C SER A 70 21.33 -2.59 0.05
N VAL A 71 20.35 -3.47 0.28
CA VAL A 71 20.60 -4.88 0.62
C VAL A 71 20.81 -5.72 -0.65
N LYS A 72 20.56 -5.17 -1.85
CA LYS A 72 20.62 -5.85 -3.15
C LYS A 72 21.87 -5.45 -3.95
N GLU A 73 22.48 -6.47 -4.58
CA GLU A 73 23.64 -6.28 -5.46
C GLU A 73 23.35 -5.44 -6.72
N ASN A 74 22.09 -5.35 -7.19
CA ASN A 74 21.71 -4.70 -8.44
C ASN A 74 20.86 -3.44 -8.22
N CYS A 75 21.14 -2.65 -7.19
CA CYS A 75 20.50 -1.37 -6.98
C CYS A 75 21.41 -0.25 -7.52
N TYR A 76 20.94 0.49 -8.51
CA TYR A 76 21.70 1.55 -9.16
C TYR A 76 21.09 2.95 -8.98
N CYS A 77 19.95 3.02 -8.25
CA CYS A 77 19.23 4.25 -7.97
C CYS A 77 18.53 4.12 -6.63
N ILE A 78 18.61 5.16 -5.81
CA ILE A 78 17.88 5.25 -4.54
C ILE A 78 17.25 6.65 -4.45
N GLY A 79 15.95 6.71 -4.26
CA GLY A 79 15.26 7.92 -3.81
C GLY A 79 15.21 7.95 -2.29
N VAL A 80 15.61 9.06 -1.71
CA VAL A 80 15.47 9.35 -0.28
C VAL A 80 14.31 10.30 -0.12
N PHE A 81 13.34 9.95 0.71
CA PHE A 81 12.17 10.78 0.92
C PHE A 81 11.79 10.84 2.40
N ARG A 82 11.18 11.95 2.81
CA ARG A 82 10.57 12.09 4.15
C ARG A 82 9.30 11.25 4.22
N LYS A 83 9.08 10.55 5.33
CA LYS A 83 7.81 9.93 5.63
C LYS A 83 6.71 10.98 5.63
N PHE A 84 5.55 10.62 5.12
CA PHE A 84 4.41 11.53 4.98
C PHE A 84 3.14 10.90 5.53
N HIS A 85 2.24 11.74 5.99
CA HIS A 85 0.91 11.33 6.41
C HIS A 85 -0.11 12.14 5.62
N ARG A 86 -1.17 11.48 5.19
CA ARG A 86 -2.30 12.11 4.52
C ARG A 86 -3.58 11.53 5.09
N ASP A 87 -4.53 12.42 5.35
CA ASP A 87 -5.88 12.02 5.73
C ASP A 87 -6.58 11.29 4.57
N LEU A 88 -7.51 10.42 4.90
CA LEU A 88 -8.41 9.80 3.94
C LEU A 88 -9.24 10.89 3.26
N GLN A 89 -9.47 10.77 1.96
CA GLN A 89 -10.08 11.83 1.15
C GLN A 89 -11.42 11.43 0.54
N GLY A 90 -11.68 10.13 0.41
CA GLY A 90 -12.88 9.60 -0.22
C GLY A 90 -13.87 8.98 0.77
N ASP A 91 -14.92 8.42 0.22
CA ASP A 91 -15.99 7.71 0.94
C ASP A 91 -15.78 6.18 0.91
N GLU A 92 -14.77 5.71 0.19
CA GLU A 92 -14.46 4.29 -0.02
C GLU A 92 -13.16 3.94 0.70
N HIS A 93 -13.23 3.22 1.80
CA HIS A 93 -12.05 2.86 2.57
C HIS A 93 -11.74 1.37 2.45
N ILE A 94 -10.46 1.02 2.31
CA ILE A 94 -9.97 -0.35 2.47
C ILE A 94 -9.38 -0.45 3.86
N VAL A 95 -10.04 -1.20 4.72
CA VAL A 95 -9.62 -1.39 6.11
C VAL A 95 -8.90 -2.73 6.22
N LEU A 96 -7.63 -2.68 6.59
CA LEU A 96 -6.75 -3.83 6.77
C LEU A 96 -6.52 -4.06 8.26
N TYR A 97 -6.91 -5.22 8.77
CA TYR A 97 -6.85 -5.53 10.19
C TYR A 97 -5.82 -6.62 10.48
N GLY A 98 -4.91 -6.36 11.41
CA GLY A 98 -3.94 -7.34 11.92
C GLY A 98 -2.78 -7.66 10.97
N PHE A 99 -2.53 -6.86 9.93
CA PHE A 99 -1.45 -7.09 8.97
C PHE A 99 -0.07 -6.90 9.62
N ASN A 100 0.81 -7.87 9.45
CA ASN A 100 2.16 -7.87 10.01
C ASN A 100 3.26 -8.32 9.04
N ASP A 101 2.93 -8.63 7.79
CA ASP A 101 3.89 -9.01 6.74
C ASP A 101 3.99 -7.92 5.65
N PHE A 102 5.23 -7.46 5.38
CA PHE A 102 5.50 -6.42 4.37
C PHE A 102 5.14 -6.84 2.94
N GLY A 103 5.30 -8.13 2.63
CA GLY A 103 5.01 -8.68 1.31
C GLY A 103 3.50 -8.71 1.04
N GLU A 104 2.74 -9.16 2.02
CA GLU A 104 1.27 -9.20 1.97
C GLU A 104 0.69 -7.80 1.90
N LEU A 105 1.07 -6.90 2.82
CA LEU A 105 0.62 -5.51 2.80
C LEU A 105 0.93 -4.84 1.45
N GLY A 106 2.17 -4.96 0.98
CA GLY A 106 2.57 -4.37 -0.30
C GLY A 106 1.77 -4.92 -1.48
N THR A 107 1.47 -6.22 -1.49
CA THR A 107 0.66 -6.84 -2.54
C THR A 107 -0.79 -6.32 -2.50
N VAL A 108 -1.36 -6.17 -1.32
CA VAL A 108 -2.72 -5.61 -1.17
C VAL A 108 -2.75 -4.15 -1.60
N LEU A 109 -1.77 -3.32 -1.20
CA LEU A 109 -1.66 -1.92 -1.65
C LEU A 109 -1.57 -1.82 -3.17
N ARG A 110 -0.80 -2.71 -3.81
CA ARG A 110 -0.70 -2.77 -5.26
C ARG A 110 -2.05 -3.10 -5.91
N SER A 111 -2.76 -4.07 -5.37
CA SER A 111 -4.11 -4.43 -5.86
C SER A 111 -5.09 -3.29 -5.66
N ALA A 112 -5.08 -2.64 -4.49
CA ALA A 112 -5.96 -1.51 -4.19
C ALA A 112 -5.77 -0.37 -5.21
N VAL A 113 -4.54 0.05 -5.47
CA VAL A 113 -4.23 1.09 -6.46
C VAL A 113 -4.64 0.66 -7.87
N SER A 114 -4.45 -0.61 -8.23
CA SER A 114 -4.85 -1.14 -9.55
C SER A 114 -6.36 -1.09 -9.77
N PHE A 115 -7.15 -1.18 -8.70
CA PHE A 115 -8.60 -1.07 -8.70
C PHE A 115 -9.11 0.30 -8.23
N ASP A 116 -8.26 1.33 -8.29
CA ASP A 116 -8.57 2.73 -7.97
C ASP A 116 -9.10 2.95 -6.54
N PHE A 117 -8.64 2.16 -5.57
CA PHE A 117 -8.82 2.41 -4.15
C PHE A 117 -7.55 3.06 -3.59
N LYS A 118 -7.70 4.25 -3.00
CA LYS A 118 -6.56 5.07 -2.53
C LYS A 118 -6.54 5.25 -1.01
N ASP A 119 -7.68 5.18 -0.36
CA ASP A 119 -7.83 5.43 1.07
C ASP A 119 -7.75 4.12 1.85
N ILE A 120 -6.61 3.94 2.52
CA ILE A 120 -6.24 2.71 3.22
C ILE A 120 -6.20 2.98 4.72
N VAL A 121 -6.84 2.14 5.48
CA VAL A 121 -6.83 2.16 6.94
C VAL A 121 -6.13 0.92 7.45
N LEU A 122 -5.15 1.10 8.31
CA LEU A 122 -4.47 0.02 9.02
C LEU A 122 -4.97 -0.01 10.47
N ILE A 123 -5.49 -1.14 10.92
CA ILE A 123 -5.97 -1.30 12.30
C ILE A 123 -5.24 -2.47 12.94
N ASP A 124 -4.69 -2.25 14.14
CA ASP A 124 -3.94 -3.26 14.89
C ASP A 124 -2.83 -3.91 14.04
N CYS A 125 -2.14 -3.07 13.26
CA CYS A 125 -1.06 -3.48 12.38
C CYS A 125 0.28 -3.01 12.96
N ASP A 126 1.11 -3.95 13.42
CA ASP A 126 2.48 -3.67 13.86
C ASP A 126 3.43 -3.68 12.66
N ILE A 127 3.21 -2.74 11.74
CA ILE A 127 3.96 -2.67 10.48
C ILE A 127 4.22 -1.22 10.07
N ASP A 128 5.48 -0.91 9.80
CA ASP A 128 5.85 0.36 9.19
C ASP A 128 5.75 0.25 7.66
N TYR A 129 4.69 0.80 7.09
CA TYR A 129 4.47 0.78 5.65
C TYR A 129 5.49 1.60 4.85
N PHE A 130 6.31 2.44 5.51
CA PHE A 130 7.45 3.10 4.89
C PHE A 130 8.73 2.26 4.89
N ASP A 131 8.72 1.06 5.45
CA ASP A 131 9.85 0.14 5.31
C ASP A 131 10.16 -0.10 3.82
N PRO A 132 11.42 -0.02 3.39
CA PRO A 132 11.80 -0.27 2.00
C PRO A 132 11.35 -1.64 1.46
N ARG A 133 11.10 -2.62 2.32
CA ARG A 133 10.52 -3.92 1.95
C ARG A 133 9.07 -3.79 1.50
N CYS A 134 8.27 -3.00 2.22
CA CYS A 134 6.87 -2.71 1.87
C CYS A 134 6.79 -1.85 0.60
N ILE A 135 7.62 -0.80 0.49
CA ILE A 135 7.69 0.05 -0.72
C ILE A 135 7.99 -0.79 -1.95
N ARG A 136 8.87 -1.76 -1.81
CA ARG A 136 9.26 -2.65 -2.90
C ARG A 136 8.17 -3.66 -3.26
N SER A 137 7.58 -4.35 -2.26
CA SER A 137 6.50 -5.33 -2.50
C SER A 137 5.27 -4.67 -3.11
N SER A 138 4.98 -3.43 -2.72
CA SER A 138 3.91 -2.61 -3.32
C SER A 138 4.25 -2.07 -4.71
N MET A 139 5.47 -2.27 -5.23
CA MET A 139 5.94 -1.65 -6.48
C MET A 139 5.78 -0.12 -6.49
N GLY A 140 5.86 0.53 -5.32
CA GLY A 140 5.68 1.97 -5.16
C GLY A 140 4.22 2.43 -5.05
N SER A 141 3.24 1.52 -4.95
CA SER A 141 1.83 1.87 -4.79
C SER A 141 1.56 2.71 -3.54
N ILE A 142 2.42 2.64 -2.53
CA ILE A 142 2.38 3.51 -1.35
C ILE A 142 2.38 5.00 -1.72
N PHE A 143 3.04 5.39 -2.79
CA PHE A 143 3.08 6.79 -3.25
C PHE A 143 1.76 7.25 -3.87
N HIS A 144 0.84 6.34 -4.15
CA HIS A 144 -0.49 6.61 -4.71
C HIS A 144 -1.60 6.61 -3.66
N THR A 145 -1.30 6.12 -2.43
CA THR A 145 -2.31 5.91 -1.39
C THR A 145 -2.25 6.97 -0.30
N ASN A 146 -3.36 7.11 0.42
CA ASN A 146 -3.48 7.82 1.69
C ASN A 146 -3.64 6.74 2.76
N ILE A 147 -2.66 6.61 3.66
CA ILE A 147 -2.65 5.56 4.67
C ILE A 147 -2.77 6.19 6.05
N VAL A 148 -3.76 5.73 6.83
CA VAL A 148 -3.95 6.13 8.23
C VAL A 148 -3.99 4.89 9.09
N SER A 149 -3.35 4.94 10.26
CA SER A 149 -3.33 3.83 11.22
C SER A 149 -4.14 4.18 12.46
N TYR A 150 -4.87 3.20 12.99
CA TYR A 150 -5.61 3.24 14.25
C TYR A 150 -5.23 2.04 15.12
N ASN A 151 -5.23 2.25 16.44
CA ASN A 151 -4.94 1.16 17.38
C ASN A 151 -6.12 0.19 17.52
N SER A 152 -7.33 0.63 17.18
CA SER A 152 -8.52 -0.21 17.28
C SER A 152 -9.58 0.16 16.25
N PHE A 153 -10.48 -0.79 15.95
CA PHE A 153 -11.64 -0.53 15.12
C PHE A 153 -12.59 0.53 15.73
N VAL A 154 -12.64 0.61 17.05
CA VAL A 154 -13.46 1.61 17.77
C VAL A 154 -13.00 3.04 17.44
N GLU A 155 -11.69 3.29 17.45
CA GLU A 155 -11.15 4.61 17.07
C GLU A 155 -11.53 4.98 15.65
N TYR A 156 -11.43 4.04 14.72
CA TYR A 156 -11.83 4.24 13.33
C TYR A 156 -13.32 4.52 13.21
N SER A 157 -14.19 3.75 13.85
CA SER A 157 -15.65 3.90 13.77
C SER A 157 -16.15 5.22 14.37
N ILE A 158 -15.51 5.72 15.42
CA ILE A 158 -15.80 7.05 15.98
C ILE A 158 -15.45 8.16 14.96
N ARG A 159 -14.36 8.01 14.24
CA ARG A 159 -13.92 8.99 13.23
C ARG A 159 -14.79 8.98 11.98
N TYR A 160 -15.27 7.80 11.58
CA TYR A 160 -16.06 7.58 10.37
C TYR A 160 -17.38 6.85 10.66
N PRO A 161 -18.30 7.46 11.42
CA PRO A 161 -19.53 6.79 11.95
C PRO A 161 -20.57 6.48 10.88
N LYS A 162 -20.41 6.98 9.66
CA LYS A 162 -21.36 6.78 8.56
C LYS A 162 -20.99 5.63 7.61
N GLN A 163 -19.83 5.02 7.82
CA GLN A 163 -19.34 3.96 6.95
C GLN A 163 -20.19 2.69 7.07
N ASN A 164 -20.67 2.18 5.96
CA ASN A 164 -21.23 0.84 5.86
C ASN A 164 -20.07 -0.15 5.81
N ILE A 165 -19.95 -1.02 6.81
CA ILE A 165 -18.84 -1.94 6.94
C ILE A 165 -19.21 -3.28 6.30
N TYR A 166 -18.40 -3.70 5.32
CA TYR A 166 -18.49 -5.00 4.67
C TYR A 166 -17.27 -5.81 5.07
N SER A 167 -17.45 -6.82 5.92
CA SER A 167 -16.36 -7.70 6.38
C SER A 167 -16.35 -9.02 5.61
N PHE A 168 -15.16 -9.63 5.54
CA PHE A 168 -14.95 -10.86 4.80
C PHE A 168 -14.41 -11.95 5.74
N VAL A 169 -15.19 -13.03 5.87
CA VAL A 169 -14.99 -14.12 6.82
C VAL A 169 -14.84 -15.46 6.11
N SER A 170 -14.40 -16.49 6.84
CA SER A 170 -14.25 -17.85 6.29
C SER A 170 -15.57 -18.51 5.94
N GLU A 171 -16.60 -18.29 6.78
CA GLU A 171 -17.93 -18.89 6.66
C GLU A 171 -19.01 -17.83 6.82
N SER A 172 -19.97 -17.79 5.90
CA SER A 172 -21.14 -16.91 5.95
C SER A 172 -22.25 -17.49 5.06
N GLU A 173 -23.50 -17.14 5.37
CA GLU A 173 -24.63 -17.40 4.48
C GLU A 173 -24.62 -16.48 3.24
N LYS A 174 -23.98 -15.28 3.34
CA LYS A 174 -23.84 -14.33 2.24
C LYS A 174 -22.52 -14.55 1.51
N GLU A 175 -22.57 -14.61 0.19
CA GLU A 175 -21.37 -14.71 -0.65
C GLU A 175 -20.93 -13.34 -1.17
N LEU A 176 -19.68 -13.22 -1.58
CA LEU A 176 -19.16 -12.01 -2.20
C LEU A 176 -19.97 -11.56 -3.43
N SER A 177 -20.60 -12.52 -4.14
CA SER A 177 -21.51 -12.26 -5.26
C SER A 177 -22.80 -11.53 -4.87
N ASP A 178 -23.21 -11.62 -3.60
CA ASP A 178 -24.47 -11.03 -3.09
C ASP A 178 -24.27 -9.59 -2.62
N ILE A 179 -23.03 -9.12 -2.56
CA ILE A 179 -22.69 -7.81 -2.00
C ILE A 179 -23.33 -6.66 -2.80
N LYS A 180 -23.93 -5.72 -2.08
CA LYS A 180 -24.48 -4.46 -2.63
C LYS A 180 -23.85 -3.30 -1.90
N LEU A 181 -22.84 -2.71 -2.48
CA LEU A 181 -22.11 -1.60 -1.88
C LEU A 181 -22.97 -0.34 -1.82
N LYS A 182 -22.98 0.30 -0.65
CA LYS A 182 -23.70 1.56 -0.41
C LYS A 182 -22.72 2.57 0.19
N SER A 183 -22.45 3.63 -0.56
CA SER A 183 -21.54 4.70 -0.12
C SER A 183 -22.14 5.53 1.04
N PRO A 184 -21.32 6.00 1.99
CA PRO A 184 -19.90 5.65 2.15
C PRO A 184 -19.70 4.22 2.67
N TYR A 185 -18.62 3.57 2.27
CA TYR A 185 -18.38 2.18 2.69
C TYR A 185 -16.91 1.86 2.96
N SER A 186 -16.73 0.79 3.75
CA SER A 186 -15.44 0.22 4.08
C SER A 186 -15.42 -1.27 3.80
N LEU A 187 -14.42 -1.72 3.06
CA LEU A 187 -14.13 -3.13 2.86
C LEU A 187 -13.11 -3.57 3.91
N LEU A 188 -13.57 -4.34 4.89
CA LEU A 188 -12.75 -4.78 6.02
C LEU A 188 -12.15 -6.17 5.74
N ILE A 189 -10.84 -6.20 5.55
CA ILE A 189 -10.06 -7.39 5.25
C ILE A 189 -9.14 -7.67 6.43
N SER A 190 -9.32 -8.81 7.09
CA SER A 190 -8.49 -9.25 8.21
C SER A 190 -7.42 -10.23 7.75
N GLN A 191 -6.25 -10.20 8.39
CA GLN A 191 -5.24 -11.24 8.26
C GLN A 191 -5.78 -12.56 8.75
N ASP A 192 -6.44 -12.56 9.92
CA ASP A 192 -7.12 -13.71 10.50
C ASP A 192 -8.63 -13.56 10.35
N TYR A 193 -9.28 -14.50 9.67
CA TYR A 193 -10.74 -14.51 9.52
C TYR A 193 -11.48 -14.53 10.85
N TYR A 194 -11.00 -15.33 11.81
CA TYR A 194 -11.65 -15.54 13.10
C TYR A 194 -11.63 -14.31 14.00
N ALA A 195 -10.73 -13.36 13.76
CA ALA A 195 -10.64 -12.12 14.55
C ALA A 195 -11.85 -11.20 14.39
N LEU A 196 -12.69 -11.44 13.39
CA LEU A 196 -13.83 -10.59 13.02
C LEU A 196 -15.18 -11.30 13.15
N ASP A 197 -15.18 -12.60 13.50
CA ASP A 197 -16.40 -13.34 13.72
C ASP A 197 -17.25 -12.62 14.79
N ASP A 198 -18.55 -12.50 14.52
CA ASP A 198 -19.55 -11.84 15.39
C ASP A 198 -19.39 -10.31 15.59
N MET A 199 -18.41 -9.64 14.98
CA MET A 199 -18.26 -8.19 15.14
C MET A 199 -19.15 -7.35 14.21
N PHE A 200 -19.58 -7.90 13.08
CA PHE A 200 -20.29 -7.15 12.04
C PHE A 200 -21.50 -7.89 11.49
N GLU A 201 -22.57 -7.15 11.14
CA GLU A 201 -23.81 -7.70 10.58
C GLU A 201 -23.64 -8.09 9.09
N ASP A 202 -22.86 -7.31 8.33
CA ASP A 202 -22.63 -7.52 6.91
C ASP A 202 -21.32 -8.26 6.67
N GLN A 203 -21.40 -9.58 6.85
CA GLN A 203 -20.30 -10.51 6.64
C GLN A 203 -20.50 -11.31 5.35
N TYR A 204 -19.44 -11.45 4.57
CA TYR A 204 -19.45 -12.13 3.28
C TYR A 204 -18.32 -13.16 3.21
N MET A 205 -18.56 -14.27 2.54
CA MET A 205 -17.52 -15.26 2.23
C MET A 205 -17.15 -15.25 0.75
N ILE A 206 -15.93 -15.61 0.46
CA ILE A 206 -15.51 -15.96 -0.90
C ILE A 206 -15.69 -17.46 -1.04
N ARG A 207 -16.75 -17.87 -1.77
CA ARG A 207 -16.94 -19.30 -2.05
C ARG A 207 -15.84 -19.81 -2.97
N HIS A 208 -15.23 -20.91 -2.60
CA HIS A 208 -14.27 -21.62 -3.42
C HIS A 208 -14.47 -23.14 -3.29
N GLU A 209 -14.13 -23.86 -4.34
CA GLU A 209 -14.20 -25.31 -4.38
C GLU A 209 -13.00 -25.97 -3.67
N ASN A 210 -13.17 -27.23 -3.25
CA ASN A 210 -12.10 -28.08 -2.75
C ASN A 210 -11.46 -27.75 -1.39
N GLY A 211 -12.03 -26.85 -0.58
CA GLY A 211 -11.59 -26.60 0.80
C GLY A 211 -10.13 -26.14 0.96
N MET A 212 -9.49 -25.64 -0.10
CA MET A 212 -8.16 -25.06 -0.02
C MET A 212 -8.24 -23.59 0.37
N ASP A 213 -7.48 -23.20 1.39
CA ASP A 213 -7.37 -21.80 1.80
C ASP A 213 -6.80 -20.94 0.68
N ILE A 214 -7.42 -19.77 0.51
CA ILE A 214 -6.95 -18.74 -0.41
C ILE A 214 -6.02 -17.80 0.38
N SER A 215 -4.79 -17.56 -0.12
CA SER A 215 -3.88 -16.63 0.52
C SER A 215 -4.50 -15.24 0.67
N LEU A 216 -4.11 -14.52 1.72
CA LEU A 216 -4.62 -13.19 2.05
C LEU A 216 -4.53 -12.22 0.87
N SER A 217 -3.41 -12.21 0.15
CA SER A 217 -3.20 -11.34 -1.00
C SER A 217 -4.12 -11.67 -2.18
N VAL A 218 -4.39 -12.96 -2.44
CA VAL A 218 -5.34 -13.41 -3.47
C VAL A 218 -6.76 -13.03 -3.06
N ARG A 219 -7.15 -13.32 -1.83
CA ARG A 219 -8.45 -12.97 -1.27
C ARG A 219 -8.73 -11.47 -1.38
N SER A 220 -7.78 -10.64 -0.94
CA SER A 220 -7.87 -9.19 -1.03
C SER A 220 -8.04 -8.72 -2.48
N SER A 221 -7.31 -9.30 -3.41
CA SER A 221 -7.41 -8.95 -4.84
C SER A 221 -8.77 -9.30 -5.44
N ILE A 222 -9.36 -10.44 -5.04
CA ILE A 222 -10.72 -10.84 -5.47
C ILE A 222 -11.76 -9.84 -4.94
N ILE A 223 -11.72 -9.51 -3.64
CA ILE A 223 -12.63 -8.54 -3.01
C ILE A 223 -12.55 -7.19 -3.72
N LEU A 224 -11.34 -6.66 -3.90
CA LEU A 224 -11.12 -5.37 -4.53
C LEU A 224 -11.58 -5.35 -6.00
N SER A 225 -11.36 -6.44 -6.73
CA SER A 225 -11.82 -6.58 -8.12
C SER A 225 -13.33 -6.54 -8.21
N VAL A 226 -14.03 -7.33 -7.38
CA VAL A 226 -15.51 -7.34 -7.35
C VAL A 226 -16.06 -5.97 -6.96
N ALA A 227 -15.54 -5.37 -5.89
CA ALA A 227 -15.96 -4.04 -5.44
C ALA A 227 -15.76 -2.97 -6.52
N TYR A 228 -14.63 -3.00 -7.25
CA TYR A 228 -14.37 -2.09 -8.37
C TYR A 228 -15.41 -2.22 -9.49
N HIS A 229 -15.76 -3.44 -9.88
CA HIS A 229 -16.76 -3.67 -10.91
C HIS A 229 -18.16 -3.22 -10.46
N LEU A 230 -18.52 -3.47 -9.20
CA LEU A 230 -19.80 -3.04 -8.64
C LEU A 230 -19.93 -1.52 -8.60
N LYS A 231 -18.89 -0.80 -8.12
CA LYS A 231 -18.95 0.69 -8.07
C LYS A 231 -19.04 1.35 -9.44
N ARG A 232 -18.62 0.70 -10.51
CA ARG A 232 -18.74 1.20 -11.89
C ARG A 232 -20.09 0.91 -12.54
N SER A 233 -20.88 0.06 -11.92
CA SER A 233 -22.20 -0.33 -12.41
C SER A 233 -23.34 0.48 -11.74
N LEU A 234 -22.99 1.32 -10.76
CA LEU A 234 -23.85 2.29 -10.10
C LEU A 234 -23.84 3.64 -10.84
#